data_78b8cae281760df55fe1acbc84010467
#
_entry.id   78b8cae281760df55fe1acbc84010467
#
_cell.length_a   1.000
_cell.length_b   1.000
_cell.length_c   1.000
_cell.angle_alpha   90.00
_cell.angle_beta   90.00
_cell.angle_gamma   90.00
#
_symmetry.space_group_name_H-M   'P 1'
#
loop_
_entity.id
_entity.type
_entity.pdbx_description
1 polymer ?
#
loop_
_entity_poly.entity_id
_entity_poly.type
_entity_poly.pdbx_seq_one_letter_code
_entity_poly.pdbx_strand_id
1 'polypeptide(L)'
;MDCIPYNYLFKAITMNFENIRKETLGLENTIHFNNAGSSLPPKSVTDTVINYLVQEGQVGGYELYESEINRLEFVYDQISQLINANREEIALMESATRAWASLFYSLEWKKGQVILTSQTDYASNFI
;
A
#
# COMPACT_ATOMS: atom_id res chain seq x y z
N MET A 1 -21.36 0.68 -26.91
CA MET A 1 -20.09 0.14 -26.32
C MET A 1 -19.00 1.03 -26.87
N ASP A 2 -18.83 2.20 -26.25
CA ASP A 2 -17.87 3.20 -26.71
C ASP A 2 -16.49 2.82 -26.20
N CYS A 3 -15.59 2.53 -27.14
CA CYS A 3 -14.17 2.27 -26.84
C CYS A 3 -13.59 3.53 -26.21
N ILE A 4 -13.12 3.43 -24.98
CA ILE A 4 -12.35 4.47 -24.30
C ILE A 4 -11.12 4.76 -25.18
N PRO A 5 -10.92 5.99 -25.65
CA PRO A 5 -9.75 6.29 -26.47
C PRO A 5 -8.47 6.13 -25.66
N TYR A 6 -7.54 5.36 -26.18
CA TYR A 6 -6.20 5.02 -25.62
C TYR A 6 -5.24 6.24 -25.63
N ASN A 7 -5.74 7.41 -25.25
CA ASN A 7 -4.97 8.65 -25.18
C ASN A 7 -4.78 9.15 -23.73
N TYR A 8 -4.54 8.22 -22.79
CA TYR A 8 -3.79 8.63 -21.62
C TYR A 8 -2.31 8.66 -22.02
N LEU A 9 -1.89 9.80 -22.53
CA LEU A 9 -0.49 10.18 -22.53
C LEU A 9 0.02 9.96 -21.10
N PHE A 10 0.70 8.83 -20.90
CA PHE A 10 1.64 8.69 -19.81
C PHE A 10 2.63 9.82 -19.99
N LYS A 11 2.40 10.93 -19.28
CA LYS A 11 3.41 11.94 -19.10
C LYS A 11 4.59 11.16 -18.54
N ALA A 12 5.62 10.89 -19.36
CA ALA A 12 6.78 10.15 -18.91
C ALA A 12 7.32 10.91 -17.70
N ILE A 13 7.00 10.43 -16.52
CA ILE A 13 7.61 10.94 -15.29
C ILE A 13 9.06 10.54 -15.45
N THR A 14 9.91 11.52 -15.77
CA THR A 14 11.35 11.29 -15.84
C THR A 14 11.80 10.97 -14.42
N MET A 15 11.87 9.68 -14.10
CA MET A 15 12.31 9.23 -12.78
C MET A 15 13.79 9.55 -12.62
N ASN A 16 14.10 10.33 -11.61
CA ASN A 16 15.49 10.58 -11.23
C ASN A 16 15.99 9.42 -10.36
N PHE A 17 16.57 8.41 -11.01
CA PHE A 17 17.07 7.21 -10.33
C PHE A 17 18.16 7.52 -9.30
N GLU A 18 18.98 8.55 -9.49
CA GLU A 18 19.99 8.93 -8.51
C GLU A 18 19.36 9.42 -7.21
N ASN A 19 18.29 10.23 -7.30
CA ASN A 19 17.55 10.68 -6.12
C ASN A 19 16.85 9.52 -5.42
N ILE A 20 16.20 8.62 -6.17
CA ILE A 20 15.56 7.43 -5.61
C ILE A 20 16.58 6.58 -4.85
N ARG A 21 17.76 6.38 -5.41
CA ARG A 21 18.84 5.62 -4.73
C ARG A 21 19.32 6.30 -3.45
N LYS A 22 19.50 7.62 -3.46
CA LYS A 22 19.88 8.39 -2.26
C LYS A 22 18.82 8.35 -1.17
N GLU A 23 17.55 8.37 -1.56
CA GLU A 23 16.43 8.26 -0.63
C GLU A 23 16.20 6.83 -0.10
N THR A 24 16.88 5.82 -0.67
CA THR A 24 16.76 4.41 -0.25
C THR A 24 18.06 3.96 0.39
N LEU A 25 18.28 4.32 1.65
CA LEU A 25 19.54 4.15 2.37
C LEU A 25 20.08 2.70 2.39
N GLY A 26 19.21 1.71 2.39
CA GLY A 26 19.59 0.30 2.35
C GLY A 26 20.40 -0.10 1.11
N LEU A 27 20.29 0.64 0.01
CA LEU A 27 21.02 0.38 -1.23
C LEU A 27 22.53 0.69 -1.14
N GLU A 28 22.96 1.41 -0.13
CA GLU A 28 24.39 1.65 0.13
C GLU A 28 25.09 0.37 0.64
N ASN A 29 24.35 -0.52 1.28
CA ASN A 29 24.90 -1.67 2.00
C ASN A 29 24.52 -3.02 1.38
N THR A 30 23.56 -3.04 0.45
CA THR A 30 23.07 -4.29 -0.12
C THR A 30 22.61 -4.15 -1.57
N ILE A 31 22.77 -5.24 -2.31
CA ILE A 31 22.14 -5.42 -3.62
C ILE A 31 20.80 -6.11 -3.36
N HIS A 32 19.70 -5.37 -3.49
CA HIS A 32 18.36 -5.85 -3.16
C HIS A 32 17.56 -6.21 -4.40
N PHE A 33 17.17 -7.49 -4.55
CA PHE A 33 16.37 -8.01 -5.66
C PHE A 33 15.02 -8.59 -5.22
N ASN A 34 14.63 -8.42 -3.97
CA ASN A 34 13.40 -9.00 -3.43
C ASN A 34 12.34 -7.93 -3.09
N ASN A 35 12.11 -6.99 -3.98
CA ASN A 35 11.08 -5.96 -3.76
C ASN A 35 9.66 -6.55 -3.71
N ALA A 36 9.41 -7.67 -4.37
CA ALA A 36 8.12 -8.35 -4.33
C ALA A 36 7.82 -8.96 -2.94
N GLY A 37 8.85 -9.45 -2.25
CA GLY A 37 8.71 -9.98 -0.90
C GLY A 37 8.67 -8.88 0.17
N SER A 38 9.65 -7.99 0.13
CA SER A 38 9.74 -6.82 1.03
C SER A 38 10.69 -5.79 0.44
N SER A 39 10.18 -4.66 -0.01
CA SER A 39 11.03 -3.59 -0.55
C SER A 39 11.74 -2.82 0.56
N LEU A 40 12.90 -2.26 0.22
CA LEU A 40 13.58 -1.31 1.10
C LEU A 40 12.78 -0.01 1.17
N PRO A 41 12.43 0.48 2.37
CA PRO A 41 11.65 1.70 2.50
C PRO A 41 12.49 2.93 2.13
N PRO A 42 11.89 3.94 1.49
CA PRO A 42 12.51 5.24 1.36
C PRO A 42 12.76 5.88 2.74
N LYS A 43 13.80 6.72 2.83
CA LYS A 43 14.14 7.45 4.05
C LYS A 43 12.95 8.25 4.60
N SER A 44 12.18 8.91 3.74
CA SER A 44 10.99 9.68 4.12
C SER A 44 9.93 8.84 4.84
N VAL A 45 9.75 7.58 4.43
CA VAL A 45 8.82 6.66 5.09
C VAL A 45 9.32 6.29 6.48
N THR A 46 10.59 5.89 6.58
CA THR A 46 11.21 5.52 7.87
C THR A 46 11.19 6.68 8.85
N ASP A 47 11.59 7.88 8.40
CA ASP A 47 11.59 9.09 9.23
C ASP A 47 10.17 9.44 9.72
N THR A 48 9.16 9.30 8.87
CA THR A 48 7.76 9.56 9.25
C THR A 48 7.31 8.64 10.37
N VAL A 49 7.60 7.33 10.27
CA VAL A 49 7.22 6.36 11.31
C VAL A 49 7.95 6.66 12.63
N ILE A 50 9.27 6.89 12.57
CA ILE A 50 10.06 7.19 13.76
C ILE A 50 9.56 8.48 14.43
N ASN A 51 9.35 9.54 13.66
CA ASN A 51 8.89 10.82 14.19
C ASN A 51 7.50 10.71 14.81
N TYR A 52 6.60 9.94 14.22
CA TYR A 52 5.27 9.72 14.80
C TYR A 52 5.36 9.02 16.15
N LEU A 53 6.16 7.94 16.26
CA LEU A 53 6.36 7.22 17.52
C LEU A 53 7.00 8.08 18.61
N VAL A 54 7.96 8.94 18.24
CA VAL A 54 8.59 9.88 19.18
C VAL A 54 7.57 10.89 19.70
N GLN A 55 6.75 11.45 18.82
CA GLN A 55 5.69 12.39 19.22
C GLN A 55 4.63 11.72 20.09
N GLU A 56 4.20 10.51 19.72
CA GLU A 56 3.25 9.72 20.51
C GLU A 56 3.73 9.51 21.96
N GLY A 57 5.04 9.22 22.12
CA GLY A 57 5.65 9.10 23.44
C GLY A 57 5.73 10.41 24.24
N GLN A 58 5.61 11.56 23.58
CA GLN A 58 5.68 12.87 24.22
C GLN A 58 4.30 13.43 24.61
N VAL A 59 3.27 13.20 23.79
CA VAL A 59 1.96 13.84 23.95
C VAL A 59 0.82 12.86 24.24
N GLY A 60 1.03 11.57 23.99
CA GLY A 60 -0.01 10.54 24.10
C GLY A 60 -0.63 10.17 22.75
N GLY A 61 -1.09 8.93 22.64
CA GLY A 61 -1.58 8.37 21.36
C GLY A 61 -2.87 9.00 20.87
N TYR A 62 -3.81 9.28 21.76
CA TYR A 62 -5.09 9.91 21.39
C TYR A 62 -4.91 11.38 21.01
N GLU A 63 -4.13 12.12 21.77
CA GLU A 63 -3.85 13.53 21.53
C GLU A 63 -3.10 13.72 20.20
N LEU A 64 -2.13 12.85 19.90
CA LEU A 64 -1.43 12.89 18.62
C LEU A 64 -2.37 12.53 17.48
N TYR A 65 -3.17 11.47 17.64
CA TYR A 65 -4.14 11.07 16.63
C TYR A 65 -5.10 12.21 16.26
N GLU A 66 -5.67 12.88 17.26
CA GLU A 66 -6.59 14.02 17.05
C GLU A 66 -5.91 15.17 16.32
N SER A 67 -4.66 15.47 16.65
CA SER A 67 -3.89 16.55 16.00
C SER A 67 -3.50 16.23 14.56
N GLU A 68 -3.29 14.93 14.23
CA GLU A 68 -2.84 14.44 12.92
C GLU A 68 -3.98 13.87 12.06
N ILE A 69 -5.24 13.94 12.51
CA ILE A 69 -6.37 13.29 11.86
C ILE A 69 -6.48 13.63 10.37
N ASN A 70 -6.32 14.89 10.00
CA ASN A 70 -6.41 15.32 8.60
C ASN A 70 -5.30 14.71 7.74
N ARG A 71 -4.10 14.52 8.31
CA ARG A 71 -2.97 13.92 7.62
C ARG A 71 -3.16 12.42 7.47
N LEU A 72 -3.70 11.76 8.48
CA LEU A 72 -4.03 10.33 8.44
C LEU A 72 -5.15 10.06 7.42
N GLU A 73 -6.19 10.88 7.43
CA GLU A 73 -7.30 10.78 6.48
C GLU A 73 -6.86 11.06 5.03
N PHE A 74 -5.90 11.94 4.81
CA PHE A 74 -5.36 12.24 3.49
C PHE A 74 -4.73 11.01 2.79
N VAL A 75 -4.35 9.98 3.54
CA VAL A 75 -3.84 8.72 2.98
C VAL A 75 -4.85 8.07 2.05
N TYR A 76 -6.13 8.11 2.40
CA TYR A 76 -7.22 7.58 1.55
C TYR A 76 -7.32 8.32 0.23
N ASP A 77 -7.17 9.65 0.24
CA ASP A 77 -7.19 10.47 -0.98
C ASP A 77 -6.00 10.14 -1.89
N GLN A 78 -4.82 9.94 -1.30
CA GLN A 78 -3.63 9.57 -2.07
C GLN A 78 -3.73 8.18 -2.70
N ILE A 79 -4.27 7.21 -1.96
CA ILE A 79 -4.47 5.85 -2.49
C ILE A 79 -5.55 5.86 -3.58
N SER A 80 -6.65 6.56 -3.38
CA SER A 80 -7.73 6.66 -4.38
C SER A 80 -7.23 7.23 -5.70
N GLN A 81 -6.40 8.27 -5.66
CA GLN A 81 -5.75 8.82 -6.84
C GLN A 81 -4.76 7.83 -7.50
N LEU A 82 -3.98 7.11 -6.69
CA LEU A 82 -2.97 6.16 -7.18
C LEU A 82 -3.59 5.01 -7.96
N ILE A 83 -4.71 4.46 -7.47
CA ILE A 83 -5.37 3.29 -8.07
C ILE A 83 -6.61 3.65 -8.90
N ASN A 84 -6.90 4.95 -9.07
CA ASN A 84 -8.07 5.46 -9.78
C ASN A 84 -9.39 4.88 -9.26
N ALA A 85 -9.57 4.91 -7.94
CA ALA A 85 -10.78 4.50 -7.23
C ALA A 85 -11.40 5.69 -6.49
N ASN A 86 -12.63 5.53 -5.96
CA ASN A 86 -13.20 6.50 -5.04
C ASN A 86 -12.66 6.25 -3.62
N ARG A 87 -12.60 7.30 -2.81
CA ARG A 87 -12.11 7.22 -1.42
C ARG A 87 -12.89 6.17 -0.60
N GLU A 88 -14.19 6.10 -0.79
CA GLU A 88 -15.11 5.19 -0.10
C GLU A 88 -14.91 3.70 -0.47
N GLU A 89 -14.16 3.44 -1.53
CA GLU A 89 -13.81 2.09 -1.99
C GLU A 89 -12.48 1.60 -1.40
N ILE A 90 -11.82 2.41 -0.56
CA ILE A 90 -10.52 2.10 0.03
C ILE A 90 -10.70 1.59 1.45
N ALA A 91 -10.15 0.43 1.74
CA ALA A 91 -10.02 -0.11 3.09
C ALA A 91 -8.55 -0.46 3.35
N LEU A 92 -7.99 0.09 4.43
CA LEU A 92 -6.63 -0.21 4.85
C LEU A 92 -6.64 -1.42 5.78
N MET A 93 -5.73 -2.36 5.52
CA MET A 93 -5.56 -3.56 6.32
C MET A 93 -4.09 -3.71 6.70
N GLU A 94 -3.83 -4.38 7.81
CA GLU A 94 -2.47 -4.57 8.33
C GLU A 94 -1.57 -5.43 7.43
N SER A 95 -2.16 -6.25 6.55
CA SER A 95 -1.42 -7.06 5.59
C SER A 95 -2.31 -7.54 4.43
N ALA A 96 -1.67 -7.92 3.31
CA ALA A 96 -2.38 -8.53 2.18
C ALA A 96 -3.09 -9.84 2.58
N THR A 97 -2.50 -10.64 3.47
CA THR A 97 -3.13 -11.86 4.00
C THR A 97 -4.44 -11.57 4.72
N ARG A 98 -4.46 -10.52 5.57
CA ARG A 98 -5.69 -10.12 6.27
C ARG A 98 -6.72 -9.54 5.31
N ALA A 99 -6.29 -8.73 4.34
CA ALA A 99 -7.19 -8.20 3.32
C ALA A 99 -7.83 -9.33 2.50
N TRP A 100 -7.03 -10.28 2.04
CA TRP A 100 -7.50 -11.47 1.34
C TRP A 100 -8.51 -12.28 2.18
N ALA A 101 -8.15 -12.64 3.41
CA ALA A 101 -9.02 -13.41 4.29
C ALA A 101 -10.34 -12.68 4.57
N SER A 102 -10.29 -11.37 4.87
CA SER A 102 -11.49 -10.58 5.14
C SER A 102 -12.41 -10.55 3.92
N LEU A 103 -11.86 -10.36 2.72
CA LEU A 103 -12.65 -10.38 1.49
C LEU A 103 -13.22 -11.76 1.21
N PHE A 104 -12.39 -12.80 1.27
CA PHE A 104 -12.78 -14.17 0.95
C PHE A 104 -13.90 -14.68 1.87
N TYR A 105 -13.78 -14.47 3.18
CA TYR A 105 -14.78 -14.91 4.17
C TYR A 105 -16.01 -14.01 4.27
N SER A 106 -16.00 -12.83 3.63
CA SER A 106 -17.20 -12.00 3.50
C SER A 106 -18.16 -12.46 2.39
N LEU A 107 -17.69 -13.35 1.50
CA LEU A 107 -18.50 -13.86 0.39
C LEU A 107 -19.42 -15.00 0.86
N GLU A 108 -20.68 -14.95 0.45
CA GLU A 108 -21.63 -16.03 0.68
C GLU A 108 -21.44 -17.16 -0.35
N TRP A 109 -20.73 -18.19 0.05
CA TRP A 109 -20.48 -19.36 -0.79
C TRP A 109 -21.70 -20.29 -0.86
N LYS A 110 -22.07 -20.71 -2.08
CA LYS A 110 -23.16 -21.66 -2.31
C LYS A 110 -22.62 -23.01 -2.77
N LYS A 111 -23.35 -24.08 -2.41
CA LYS A 111 -23.00 -25.43 -2.86
C LYS A 111 -22.94 -25.50 -4.37
N GLY A 112 -21.82 -26.02 -4.92
CA GLY A 112 -21.58 -26.16 -6.37
C GLY A 112 -20.81 -24.99 -6.99
N GLN A 113 -20.52 -23.91 -6.28
CA GLN A 113 -19.57 -22.90 -6.74
C GLN A 113 -18.15 -23.46 -6.73
N VAL A 114 -17.34 -23.00 -7.67
CA VAL A 114 -15.95 -23.42 -7.86
C VAL A 114 -15.04 -22.22 -7.66
N ILE A 115 -13.99 -22.40 -6.85
CA ILE A 115 -12.92 -21.41 -6.67
C ILE A 115 -11.78 -21.82 -7.58
N LEU A 116 -11.39 -20.93 -8.49
CA LEU A 116 -10.23 -21.14 -9.34
C LEU A 116 -8.99 -20.55 -8.67
N THR A 117 -7.93 -21.33 -8.62
CA THR A 117 -6.63 -20.92 -8.09
C THR A 117 -5.52 -21.48 -8.98
N SER A 118 -4.30 -20.98 -8.81
CA SER A 118 -3.13 -21.48 -9.53
C SER A 118 -2.07 -22.01 -8.55
N GLN A 119 -1.20 -22.90 -9.02
CA GLN A 119 -0.10 -23.43 -8.19
C GLN A 119 0.95 -22.36 -7.83
N THR A 120 0.92 -21.23 -8.51
CA THR A 120 1.86 -20.11 -8.31
C THR A 120 1.30 -18.99 -7.44
N ASP A 121 0.10 -19.17 -6.89
CA ASP A 121 -0.49 -18.21 -5.97
C ASP A 121 0.31 -18.12 -4.67
N TYR A 122 0.20 -16.97 -4.01
CA TYR A 122 0.87 -16.76 -2.73
C TYR A 122 0.29 -17.70 -1.66
N ALA A 123 1.16 -18.25 -0.81
CA ALA A 123 0.79 -19.30 0.14
C ALA A 123 -0.42 -18.95 1.02
N SER A 124 -0.60 -17.71 1.43
CA SER A 124 -1.75 -17.27 2.23
C SER A 124 -3.10 -17.34 1.51
N ASN A 125 -3.11 -17.52 0.18
CA ASN A 125 -4.36 -17.67 -0.58
C ASN A 125 -4.93 -19.10 -0.53
N PHE A 126 -4.17 -20.06 0.03
CA PHE A 126 -4.58 -21.45 0.20
C PHE A 126 -5.03 -21.80 1.64
N ILE A 127 -5.00 -20.85 2.58
CA ILE A 127 -5.27 -21.07 4.00
C ILE A 127 -6.70 -20.68 4.32
#